data_1eba5cd0353d0651d29f683e9bdda593
#
_entry.id   1eba5cd0353d0651d29f683e9bdda593
#
_cell.length_a   1.000
_cell.length_b   1.000
_cell.length_c   1.000
_cell.angle_alpha   90.00
_cell.angle_beta   90.00
_cell.angle_gamma   90.00
#
_symmetry.space_group_name_H-M   'P 1'
#
loop_
_entity.id
_entity.type
_entity.pdbx_description
1 polymer ?
#
loop_
_entity_poly.entity_id
_entity_poly.type
_entity_poly.pdbx_seq_one_letter_code
_entity_poly.pdbx_strand_id
1 'polypeptide(L)' 'MKIRWNDDATELYEAVVWENGNNLLLDEYYTTKSEAVEAVRAVKKSYNGNGELDCYVGYYDYWDGTTQDFNL' A
#
# COMPACT_ATOMS: atom_id res chain seq x y z
N MET A 1 4.85 -1.44 11.35
CA MET A 1 4.56 -2.16 10.11
C MET A 1 4.20 -3.60 10.41
N LYS A 2 3.13 -4.08 9.83
CA LYS A 2 2.73 -5.47 9.98
C LYS A 2 2.97 -6.20 8.67
N ILE A 3 3.88 -7.13 8.67
CA ILE A 3 4.06 -8.03 7.54
C ILE A 3 3.53 -9.38 7.98
N ARG A 4 2.50 -9.85 7.27
CA ARG A 4 2.00 -11.19 7.49
C ARG A 4 2.56 -12.08 6.41
N TRP A 5 3.52 -12.87 6.79
CA TRP A 5 4.04 -13.90 5.91
C TRP A 5 3.27 -15.18 6.16
N ASN A 6 2.70 -15.67 5.10
CA ASN A 6 2.12 -17.00 5.08
C ASN A 6 2.98 -17.82 4.14
N ASP A 7 3.36 -19.00 4.52
CA ASP A 7 4.23 -19.84 3.70
C ASP A 7 3.65 -20.11 2.31
N ASP A 8 2.32 -20.03 2.19
CA ASP A 8 1.65 -20.20 0.91
C ASP A 8 1.42 -18.89 0.15
N ALA A 9 1.79 -17.75 0.73
CA ALA A 9 1.58 -16.47 0.09
C ALA A 9 2.66 -16.22 -0.94
N THR A 10 2.25 -16.12 -2.20
CA THR A 10 3.14 -15.79 -3.32
C THR A 10 2.95 -14.37 -3.80
N GLU A 11 1.95 -13.68 -3.27
CA GLU A 11 1.55 -12.35 -3.70
C GLU A 11 1.45 -11.42 -2.51
N LEU A 12 1.97 -10.22 -2.67
CA LEU A 12 1.87 -9.17 -1.65
C LEU A 12 1.42 -7.87 -2.30
N TYR A 13 0.64 -7.12 -1.56
CA TYR A 13 0.20 -5.79 -1.97
C TYR A 13 0.70 -4.78 -0.96
N GLU A 14 1.47 -3.82 -1.43
CA GLU A 14 2.01 -2.75 -0.60
C GLU A 14 1.10 -1.53 -0.69
N ALA A 15 0.57 -1.10 0.45
CA ALA A 15 -0.25 0.10 0.55
C ALA A 15 0.66 1.26 0.95
N VAL A 16 0.71 2.30 0.12
CA VAL A 16 1.63 3.42 0.34
C VAL A 16 0.89 4.74 0.19
N VAL A 17 1.11 5.63 1.14
CA VAL A 17 0.63 7.02 1.07
C VAL A 17 1.77 7.94 1.45
N TRP A 18 2.08 8.87 0.56
CA TRP A 18 3.04 9.93 0.79
C TRP A 18 2.33 11.28 0.88
N GLU A 19 2.78 12.13 1.78
CA GLU A 19 2.33 13.52 1.86
C GLU A 19 3.39 14.42 1.25
N ASN A 20 3.02 15.20 0.25
CA ASN A 20 3.91 16.14 -0.45
C ASN A 20 5.18 15.48 -1.02
N GLY A 21 5.14 14.17 -1.23
CA GLY A 21 6.24 13.43 -1.82
C GLY A 21 7.43 13.20 -0.90
N ASN A 22 7.36 13.64 0.38
CA ASN A 22 8.50 13.51 1.29
C ASN A 22 8.16 13.01 2.68
N ASN A 23 6.88 12.90 3.02
CA ASN A 23 6.46 12.40 4.32
C ASN A 23 5.63 11.14 4.16
N LEU A 24 6.16 10.01 4.60
CA LEU A 24 5.50 8.73 4.47
C LEU A 24 4.45 8.56 5.56
N LEU A 25 3.19 8.48 5.17
CA LEU A 25 2.06 8.33 6.08
C LEU A 25 1.65 6.87 6.26
N LEU A 26 1.83 6.04 5.23
CA LEU A 26 1.47 4.64 5.27
C LEU A 26 2.43 3.83 4.41
N ASP A 27 2.89 2.71 4.95
CA ASP A 27 3.68 1.74 4.21
C ASP A 27 3.48 0.37 4.88
N GLU A 28 2.51 -0.38 4.37
CA GLU A 28 2.18 -1.69 4.91
C GLU A 28 1.92 -2.70 3.79
N TYR A 29 2.14 -3.97 4.13
CA TYR A 29 1.95 -5.08 3.19
C TYR A 29 0.74 -5.91 3.58
N TYR A 30 0.00 -6.33 2.55
CA TYR A 30 -1.22 -7.13 2.72
C TYR A 30 -1.21 -8.28 1.72
N THR A 31 -1.95 -9.34 2.05
CA THR A 31 -2.04 -10.50 1.17
C THR A 31 -3.12 -10.37 0.11
N THR A 32 -3.99 -9.38 0.22
CA THR A 32 -5.01 -9.11 -0.80
C THR A 32 -5.00 -7.65 -1.21
N LYS A 33 -5.33 -7.41 -2.47
CA LYS A 33 -5.44 -6.04 -2.99
C LYS A 33 -6.52 -5.25 -2.26
N SER A 34 -7.63 -5.89 -1.95
CA SER A 34 -8.74 -5.26 -1.26
C SER A 34 -8.31 -4.68 0.09
N GLU A 35 -7.56 -5.44 0.87
CA GLU A 35 -7.06 -4.96 2.16
C GLU A 35 -6.11 -3.78 1.99
N ALA A 36 -5.22 -3.83 1.01
CA ALA A 36 -4.29 -2.74 0.75
C ALA A 36 -5.03 -1.47 0.32
N VAL A 37 -6.02 -1.60 -0.56
CA VAL A 37 -6.84 -0.47 -1.00
C VAL A 37 -7.59 0.15 0.16
N GLU A 38 -8.18 -0.67 1.03
CA GLU A 38 -8.90 -0.18 2.20
C GLU A 38 -7.97 0.57 3.16
N ALA A 39 -6.74 0.08 3.34
CA ALA A 39 -5.75 0.76 4.18
C ALA A 39 -5.43 2.16 3.65
N VAL A 40 -5.22 2.29 2.34
CA VAL A 40 -4.99 3.59 1.70
C VAL A 40 -6.18 4.50 1.87
N ARG A 41 -7.39 3.99 1.63
CA ARG A 41 -8.62 4.80 1.78
C ARG A 41 -8.83 5.28 3.21
N ALA A 42 -8.50 4.43 4.19
CA ALA A 42 -8.61 4.81 5.59
C ALA A 42 -7.70 6.00 5.93
N VAL A 43 -6.46 5.99 5.42
CA VAL A 43 -5.54 7.11 5.63
C VAL A 43 -6.05 8.37 4.95
N LYS A 44 -6.51 8.26 3.70
CA LYS A 44 -7.08 9.42 2.98
C LYS A 44 -8.26 10.01 3.73
N LYS A 45 -9.13 9.16 4.25
CA LYS A 45 -10.34 9.59 4.96
C LYS A 45 -10.01 10.30 6.27
N SER A 46 -8.99 9.83 6.99
CA SER A 46 -8.62 10.41 8.28
C SER A 46 -7.65 11.59 8.15
N TYR A 47 -7.12 11.82 6.95
CA TYR A 47 -6.18 12.90 6.71
C TYR A 47 -6.88 14.26 6.80
N ASN A 48 -6.37 15.16 7.64
CA ASN A 48 -6.93 16.50 7.81
C ASN A 48 -5.90 17.61 7.54
N GLY A 49 -4.81 17.28 6.90
CA GLY A 49 -3.80 18.28 6.50
C GLY A 49 -4.16 18.94 5.18
N ASN A 50 -3.30 19.87 4.73
CA ASN A 50 -3.49 20.63 3.51
C ASN A 50 -2.54 20.20 2.38
N GLY A 51 -1.80 19.12 2.58
CA GLY A 51 -0.83 18.64 1.60
C GLY A 51 -1.46 17.80 0.51
N GLU A 52 -0.68 17.50 -0.51
CA GLU A 52 -1.08 16.58 -1.56
C GLU A 52 -0.70 15.16 -1.15
N LEU A 53 -1.63 14.24 -1.36
CA LEU A 53 -1.40 12.84 -1.06
C LEU A 53 -1.13 12.06 -2.34
N ASP A 54 -0.02 11.34 -2.35
CA ASP A 54 0.29 10.36 -3.38
C ASP A 54 -0.04 8.98 -2.81
N CYS A 55 -1.07 8.36 -3.35
CA CYS A 55 -1.60 7.10 -2.85
C CYS A 55 -1.48 6.03 -3.92
N TYR A 56 -0.92 4.89 -3.57
CA TYR A 56 -0.89 3.78 -4.50
C TYR A 56 -0.83 2.45 -3.77
N VAL A 57 -1.15 1.39 -4.51
CA VAL A 57 -0.97 0.01 -4.07
C VAL A 57 -0.02 -0.65 -5.06
N GLY A 58 1.10 -1.13 -4.57
CA GLY A 58 2.03 -1.90 -5.37
C GLY A 58 1.71 -3.38 -5.28
N TYR A 59 1.84 -4.10 -6.38
CA TYR A 59 1.67 -5.53 -6.44
C TYR A 59 3.02 -6.19 -6.67
N TYR A 60 3.32 -7.19 -5.87
CA TYR A 60 4.55 -7.97 -6.00
C TYR A 60 4.22 -9.45 -6.02
N ASP A 61 4.61 -10.12 -7.10
CA ASP A 61 4.52 -11.56 -7.21
C ASP A 61 5.88 -12.16 -6.86
N TYR A 62 5.93 -12.87 -5.77
CA TYR A 62 7.17 -13.44 -5.24
C TYR A 62 7.84 -14.36 -6.24
N TRP A 63 7.07 -15.15 -6.97
CA TRP A 63 7.61 -16.15 -7.89
C TRP A 63 8.14 -15.55 -9.18
N ASP A 64 7.46 -14.54 -9.71
CA ASP A 64 7.82 -13.91 -10.96
C ASP A 64 8.66 -12.65 -10.77
N GLY A 65 8.73 -12.13 -9.57
CA GLY A 65 9.41 -10.87 -9.30
C GLY A 65 8.78 -9.67 -9.99
N THR A 66 7.52 -9.80 -10.39
CA THR A 66 6.80 -8.77 -11.14
C THR A 66 6.18 -7.78 -10.17
N THR A 67 6.28 -6.49 -10.49
CA THR A 67 5.65 -5.44 -9.71
C THR A 67 4.74 -4.61 -10.59
N GLN A 68 3.59 -4.21 -10.03
CA GLN A 68 2.66 -3.29 -10.67
C GLN A 68 2.18 -2.29 -9.63
N ASP A 69 2.03 -1.03 -10.04
CA ASP A 69 1.51 0.00 -9.16
C ASP A 69 0.12 0.41 -9.61
N PHE A 70 -0.80 0.51 -8.65
CA PHE A 70 -2.17 0.93 -8.87
C PHE A 70 -2.36 2.27 -8.18
N ASN A 71 -2.52 3.33 -8.96
CA ASN A 71 -2.76 4.67 -8.41
C ASN A 71 -4.19 4.78 -7.87
N LEU A 72 -4.30 5.37 -6.72
CA LEU A 72 -5.59 5.51 -6.05
C LEU A 72 -5.96 6.98 -5.82
#